data_544f56f86a4d7b261ff98ebdfb8f890f
#
_entry.id   544f56f86a4d7b261ff98ebdfb8f890f
#
_cell.length_a   1.000
_cell.length_b   1.000
_cell.length_c   1.000
_cell.angle_alpha   90.00
_cell.angle_beta   90.00
_cell.angle_gamma   90.00
#
_symmetry.space_group_name_H-M   'P 1'
#
loop_
_entity.id
_entity.type
_entity.pdbx_description
1 polymer ?
#
loop_
_entity_poly.entity_id
_entity_poly.type
_entity_poly.pdbx_seq_one_letter_code
_entity_poly.pdbx_strand_id
1 'polypeptide(L)'
;KKSYFNLPKKFKYIDAITDIDTDLQSNFTLNLDKTYKMKNYNFSTQGKVKKVKIKLKNLSSNIVNMTNIDLVLVKDSELKLDLANKKRSINLTGKYTLDNKKYLEYNIKNNYNTKSSQLDLNLQFDKRVDLQLINYFKKDGIIANLSLNLELQKERLKINHVKFIEGDTQINAENVLFDKNKIINLKNLSIKTYNNSKLNNDFSLSLGKKIKIKGSQFDATNLPKILNKRDRKNSFSKMSKNIDIEFGSI
;
A
#
# COMPACT_ATOMS: atom_id res chain seq x y z
N LYS A 1 -20.80 7.88 -23.07
CA LYS A 1 -20.55 9.32 -22.94
C LYS A 1 -19.14 9.57 -23.46
N LYS A 2 -18.99 10.29 -24.60
CA LYS A 2 -17.67 10.76 -25.06
C LYS A 2 -17.19 11.82 -24.07
N SER A 3 -16.04 11.59 -23.41
CA SER A 3 -15.45 12.62 -22.57
C SER A 3 -14.92 13.73 -23.47
N TYR A 4 -15.41 14.93 -23.27
CA TYR A 4 -14.97 16.13 -24.00
C TYR A 4 -13.61 16.65 -23.52
N PHE A 5 -12.97 15.98 -22.58
CA PHE A 5 -11.66 16.35 -22.06
C PHE A 5 -10.65 15.24 -22.29
N ASN A 6 -9.63 15.52 -23.12
CA ASN A 6 -8.43 14.68 -23.17
C ASN A 6 -7.63 14.87 -21.87
N LEU A 7 -7.96 14.07 -20.86
CA LEU A 7 -7.24 14.07 -19.61
C LEU A 7 -5.80 13.57 -19.84
N PRO A 8 -4.79 14.23 -19.25
CA PRO A 8 -3.42 13.77 -19.35
C PRO A 8 -3.28 12.31 -18.88
N LYS A 9 -2.34 11.56 -19.44
CA LYS A 9 -2.08 10.14 -19.12
C LYS A 9 -1.95 9.84 -17.62
N LYS A 10 -1.66 10.85 -16.79
CA LYS A 10 -1.60 10.78 -15.33
C LYS A 10 -2.97 10.51 -14.66
N PHE A 11 -4.06 10.73 -15.33
CA PHE A 11 -5.43 10.55 -14.81
C PHE A 11 -6.12 9.27 -15.31
N LYS A 12 -5.36 8.27 -15.79
CA LYS A 12 -5.91 6.97 -16.21
C LYS A 12 -6.74 6.24 -15.15
N TYR A 13 -6.62 6.63 -13.88
CA TYR A 13 -7.41 6.04 -12.77
C TYR A 13 -8.84 6.58 -12.69
N ILE A 14 -9.15 7.70 -13.35
CA ILE A 14 -10.52 8.25 -13.39
C ILE A 14 -11.45 7.32 -14.17
N ASP A 15 -10.93 6.59 -15.15
CA ASP A 15 -11.71 5.59 -15.89
C ASP A 15 -12.15 4.40 -15.01
N ALA A 16 -11.53 4.24 -13.85
CA ALA A 16 -11.91 3.22 -12.86
C ALA A 16 -13.13 3.63 -12.02
N ILE A 17 -13.44 4.93 -11.96
CA ILE A 17 -14.60 5.44 -11.21
C ILE A 17 -15.84 5.31 -12.10
N THR A 18 -16.80 4.50 -11.68
CA THR A 18 -18.00 4.19 -12.48
C THR A 18 -19.27 4.85 -11.95
N ASP A 19 -19.27 5.27 -10.69
CA ASP A 19 -20.42 5.89 -10.04
C ASP A 19 -19.89 6.79 -8.92
N ILE A 20 -20.39 8.01 -8.81
CA ILE A 20 -19.97 8.99 -7.81
C ILE A 20 -21.16 9.83 -7.33
N ASP A 21 -21.33 9.89 -6.03
CA ASP A 21 -22.26 10.76 -5.33
C ASP A 21 -21.52 11.50 -4.21
N THR A 22 -21.46 12.82 -4.31
CA THR A 22 -20.68 13.67 -3.41
C THR A 22 -21.42 14.95 -3.08
N ASP A 23 -21.15 15.47 -1.91
CA ASP A 23 -21.58 16.79 -1.44
C ASP A 23 -20.33 17.56 -1.01
N LEU A 24 -19.81 18.40 -1.92
CA LEU A 24 -18.51 19.03 -1.79
C LEU A 24 -18.63 20.55 -1.95
N GLN A 25 -17.99 21.27 -1.04
CA GLN A 25 -17.78 22.71 -1.13
C GLN A 25 -16.39 22.99 -1.65
N SER A 26 -16.28 23.81 -2.69
CA SER A 26 -15.00 24.14 -3.32
C SER A 26 -14.76 25.65 -3.37
N ASN A 27 -13.51 26.03 -3.10
CA ASN A 27 -13.01 27.40 -3.24
C ASN A 27 -11.86 27.43 -4.23
N PHE A 28 -11.87 28.40 -5.11
CA PHE A 28 -10.81 28.62 -6.10
C PHE A 28 -10.34 30.06 -6.07
N THR A 29 -9.04 30.26 -5.95
CA THR A 29 -8.38 31.57 -6.03
C THR A 29 -7.32 31.53 -7.12
N LEU A 30 -7.37 32.49 -8.03
CA LEU A 30 -6.40 32.67 -9.10
C LEU A 30 -5.77 34.05 -9.02
N ASN A 31 -4.45 34.10 -8.95
CA ASN A 31 -3.70 35.34 -9.03
C ASN A 31 -2.98 35.45 -10.37
N LEU A 32 -3.21 36.58 -11.06
CA LEU A 32 -2.57 36.90 -12.33
C LEU A 32 -1.46 37.93 -12.11
N ASP A 33 -0.48 37.95 -12.96
CA ASP A 33 0.51 39.01 -13.02
C ASP A 33 -0.01 40.24 -13.85
N LYS A 34 0.81 41.26 -14.00
CA LYS A 34 0.46 42.46 -14.77
C LYS A 34 0.23 42.18 -16.27
N THR A 35 0.63 41.02 -16.76
CA THR A 35 0.45 40.58 -18.15
C THR A 35 -0.67 39.57 -18.31
N TYR A 36 -1.53 39.43 -17.28
CA TYR A 36 -2.64 38.44 -17.21
C TYR A 36 -2.19 36.99 -17.28
N LYS A 37 -0.90 36.71 -17.02
CA LYS A 37 -0.42 35.32 -16.89
C LYS A 37 -0.66 34.82 -15.47
N MET A 38 -1.00 33.55 -15.35
CA MET A 38 -1.20 32.90 -14.07
C MET A 38 0.08 32.92 -13.24
N LYS A 39 0.06 33.64 -12.11
CA LYS A 39 1.15 33.70 -11.14
C LYS A 39 1.06 32.54 -10.15
N ASN A 40 -0.11 32.34 -9.57
CA ASN A 40 -0.39 31.22 -8.68
C ASN A 40 -1.90 30.92 -8.65
N TYR A 41 -2.22 29.77 -8.14
CA TYR A 41 -3.59 29.37 -7.86
C TYR A 41 -3.66 28.61 -6.52
N ASN A 42 -4.83 28.66 -5.91
CA ASN A 42 -5.21 27.80 -4.80
C ASN A 42 -6.60 27.25 -5.06
N PHE A 43 -6.74 25.93 -4.98
CA PHE A 43 -8.01 25.24 -5.05
C PHE A 43 -8.13 24.38 -3.80
N SER A 44 -9.20 24.55 -3.06
CA SER A 44 -9.53 23.68 -1.93
C SER A 44 -10.94 23.16 -2.09
N THR A 45 -11.14 21.91 -1.73
CA THR A 45 -12.47 21.30 -1.66
C THR A 45 -12.55 20.41 -0.43
N GLN A 46 -13.70 20.45 0.23
CA GLN A 46 -14.01 19.61 1.37
C GLN A 46 -15.48 19.21 1.38
N GLY A 47 -15.78 18.08 1.99
CA GLY A 47 -17.15 17.63 2.15
C GLY A 47 -17.29 16.12 2.20
N LYS A 48 -18.49 15.66 1.96
CA LYS A 48 -18.85 14.24 2.07
C LYS A 48 -18.82 13.54 0.71
N VAL A 49 -18.22 12.37 0.70
CA VAL A 49 -18.31 11.40 -0.38
C VAL A 49 -19.32 10.34 0.06
N LYS A 50 -20.55 10.47 -0.42
CA LYS A 50 -21.65 9.57 -0.04
C LYS A 50 -21.45 8.19 -0.65
N LYS A 51 -20.95 8.15 -1.91
CA LYS A 51 -20.73 6.89 -2.62
C LYS A 51 -19.76 7.07 -3.77
N VAL A 52 -18.81 6.15 -3.89
CA VAL A 52 -17.95 6.01 -5.08
C VAL A 52 -17.75 4.53 -5.39
N LYS A 53 -17.98 4.15 -6.64
CA LYS A 53 -17.65 2.81 -7.15
C LYS A 53 -16.37 2.86 -7.98
N ILE A 54 -15.39 2.05 -7.60
CA ILE A 54 -14.09 1.98 -8.26
C ILE A 54 -13.88 0.56 -8.77
N LYS A 55 -13.72 0.40 -10.07
CA LYS A 55 -13.29 -0.87 -10.67
C LYS A 55 -11.78 -1.00 -10.57
N LEU A 56 -11.30 -2.09 -10.00
CA LEU A 56 -9.88 -2.40 -9.90
C LEU A 56 -9.49 -3.38 -11.01
N LYS A 57 -8.30 -3.20 -11.56
CA LYS A 57 -7.65 -4.24 -12.37
C LYS A 57 -6.89 -5.16 -11.44
N ASN A 58 -6.85 -6.47 -11.75
CA ASN A 58 -6.22 -7.51 -10.95
C ASN A 58 -4.90 -7.07 -10.31
N LEU A 59 -4.85 -7.12 -8.98
CA LEU A 59 -3.70 -6.75 -8.14
C LEU A 59 -2.88 -7.98 -7.70
N SER A 60 -2.98 -9.10 -8.40
CA SER A 60 -2.24 -10.30 -8.03
C SER A 60 -0.73 -10.10 -8.18
N SER A 61 0.04 -10.50 -7.18
CA SER A 61 1.50 -10.58 -7.22
C SER A 61 1.96 -12.01 -6.95
N ASN A 62 3.17 -12.36 -7.42
CA ASN A 62 3.74 -13.71 -7.22
C ASN A 62 4.11 -14.00 -5.74
N ILE A 63 4.09 -12.99 -4.87
CA ILE A 63 4.49 -13.11 -3.46
C ILE A 63 3.26 -13.17 -2.55
N VAL A 64 2.19 -12.47 -2.92
CA VAL A 64 0.96 -12.37 -2.15
C VAL A 64 -0.20 -12.81 -3.01
N ASN A 65 -0.79 -13.94 -2.70
CA ASN A 65 -2.04 -14.37 -3.33
C ASN A 65 -3.20 -13.75 -2.54
N MET A 66 -3.91 -12.84 -3.20
CA MET A 66 -5.12 -12.23 -2.66
C MET A 66 -6.33 -12.66 -3.49
N THR A 67 -7.49 -12.66 -2.87
CA THR A 67 -8.76 -12.81 -3.60
C THR A 67 -8.86 -11.70 -4.65
N ASN A 68 -9.31 -12.04 -5.87
CA ASN A 68 -9.56 -11.03 -6.89
C ASN A 68 -10.58 -10.01 -6.38
N ILE A 69 -10.19 -8.75 -6.40
CA ILE A 69 -11.04 -7.63 -6.02
C ILE A 69 -11.32 -6.83 -7.28
N ASP A 70 -12.54 -6.99 -7.81
CA ASP A 70 -12.94 -6.32 -9.07
C ASP A 70 -13.58 -4.96 -8.81
N LEU A 71 -14.19 -4.78 -7.64
CA LEU A 71 -14.95 -3.59 -7.29
C LEU A 71 -14.70 -3.18 -5.85
N VAL A 72 -14.44 -1.90 -5.64
CA VAL A 72 -14.43 -1.23 -4.33
C VAL A 72 -15.59 -0.23 -4.30
N LEU A 73 -16.44 -0.34 -3.30
CA LEU A 73 -17.46 0.64 -3.00
C LEU A 73 -17.04 1.45 -1.78
N VAL A 74 -16.75 2.71 -1.99
CA VAL A 74 -16.49 3.69 -0.93
C VAL A 74 -17.82 4.34 -0.51
N LYS A 75 -18.01 4.53 0.79
CA LYS A 75 -19.20 5.17 1.37
C LYS A 75 -18.84 6.04 2.56
N ASP A 76 -19.74 6.98 2.87
CA ASP A 76 -19.74 7.77 4.10
C ASP A 76 -18.34 8.29 4.45
N SER A 77 -17.69 8.92 3.47
CA SER A 77 -16.30 9.35 3.60
C SER A 77 -16.22 10.87 3.62
N GLU A 78 -15.24 11.40 4.36
CA GLU A 78 -14.90 12.80 4.39
C GLU A 78 -13.66 13.05 3.50
N LEU A 79 -13.80 13.97 2.57
CA LEU A 79 -12.73 14.42 1.68
C LEU A 79 -12.28 15.82 2.06
N LYS A 80 -10.97 16.02 2.15
CA LYS A 80 -10.31 17.31 2.10
C LYS A 80 -9.20 17.29 1.08
N LEU A 81 -9.28 18.17 0.10
CA LEU A 81 -8.30 18.31 -0.98
C LEU A 81 -7.85 19.78 -1.05
N ASP A 82 -6.53 19.98 -0.98
CA ASP A 82 -5.90 21.29 -1.18
C ASP A 82 -4.89 21.19 -2.32
N LEU A 83 -5.04 22.02 -3.33
CA LEU A 83 -4.15 22.08 -4.49
C LEU A 83 -3.62 23.50 -4.65
N ALA A 84 -2.30 23.66 -4.49
CA ALA A 84 -1.59 24.89 -4.76
C ALA A 84 -0.36 24.61 -5.65
N ASN A 85 0.28 25.67 -6.17
CA ASN A 85 1.41 25.52 -7.10
C ASN A 85 2.52 24.60 -6.58
N LYS A 86 2.85 24.69 -5.28
CA LYS A 86 4.01 24.02 -4.69
C LYS A 86 3.65 22.89 -3.73
N LYS A 87 2.44 22.89 -3.19
CA LYS A 87 2.00 21.94 -2.16
C LYS A 87 0.58 21.47 -2.48
N ARG A 88 0.38 20.18 -2.39
CA ARG A 88 -0.91 19.55 -2.62
C ARG A 88 -1.14 18.51 -1.55
N SER A 89 -2.35 18.42 -1.04
CA SER A 89 -2.73 17.43 -0.04
C SER A 89 -4.08 16.82 -0.34
N ILE A 90 -4.23 15.54 -0.05
CA ILE A 90 -5.49 14.81 -0.07
C ILE A 90 -5.60 14.09 1.26
N ASN A 91 -6.71 14.33 1.96
CA ASN A 91 -7.11 13.54 3.12
C ASN A 91 -8.48 12.92 2.81
N LEU A 92 -8.58 11.61 2.97
CA LEU A 92 -9.80 10.87 2.74
C LEU A 92 -9.95 9.83 3.84
N THR A 93 -11.03 9.94 4.62
CA THR A 93 -11.32 9.03 5.74
C THR A 93 -12.77 8.56 5.64
N GLY A 94 -13.00 7.28 5.81
CA GLY A 94 -14.37 6.77 5.70
C GLY A 94 -14.45 5.25 5.72
N LYS A 95 -15.46 4.73 5.04
CA LYS A 95 -15.75 3.30 4.96
C LYS A 95 -15.75 2.81 3.52
N TYR A 96 -15.35 1.56 3.34
CA TYR A 96 -15.41 0.89 2.05
C TYR A 96 -15.87 -0.56 2.22
N THR A 97 -16.31 -1.16 1.14
CA THR A 97 -16.61 -2.58 1.08
C THR A 97 -16.16 -3.18 -0.25
N LEU A 98 -15.81 -4.46 -0.23
CA LEU A 98 -15.38 -5.23 -1.39
C LEU A 98 -16.47 -6.18 -1.92
N ASP A 99 -17.51 -6.42 -1.13
CA ASP A 99 -18.58 -7.38 -1.43
C ASP A 99 -19.98 -6.91 -1.06
N ASN A 100 -20.14 -5.63 -0.68
CA ASN A 100 -21.38 -5.01 -0.20
C ASN A 100 -21.94 -5.60 1.12
N LYS A 101 -21.21 -6.48 1.79
CA LYS A 101 -21.67 -7.12 3.03
C LYS A 101 -21.15 -6.43 4.28
N LYS A 102 -19.85 -6.18 4.32
CA LYS A 102 -19.15 -5.60 5.46
C LYS A 102 -18.45 -4.31 5.08
N TYR A 103 -18.66 -3.28 5.88
CA TYR A 103 -17.95 -2.02 5.72
C TYR A 103 -16.72 -2.00 6.61
N LEU A 104 -15.59 -1.64 6.03
CA LEU A 104 -14.27 -1.58 6.63
C LEU A 104 -13.80 -0.13 6.64
N GLU A 105 -13.02 0.25 7.62
CA GLU A 105 -12.53 1.61 7.78
C GLU A 105 -11.23 1.84 7.02
N TYR A 106 -11.05 3.06 6.53
CA TYR A 106 -9.80 3.50 5.94
C TYR A 106 -9.53 4.97 6.22
N ASN A 107 -8.23 5.31 6.21
CA ASN A 107 -7.74 6.68 6.28
C ASN A 107 -6.55 6.81 5.32
N ILE A 108 -6.63 7.75 4.40
CA ILE A 108 -5.59 8.04 3.42
C ILE A 108 -5.20 9.51 3.56
N LYS A 109 -3.91 9.77 3.76
CA LYS A 109 -3.34 11.11 3.68
C LYS A 109 -2.21 11.10 2.67
N ASN A 110 -2.28 11.94 1.68
CA ASN A 110 -1.20 12.09 0.71
C ASN A 110 -0.82 13.57 0.56
N ASN A 111 0.43 13.86 0.87
CA ASN A 111 1.04 15.16 0.64
C ASN A 111 2.03 15.05 -0.51
N TYR A 112 1.89 15.86 -1.53
CA TYR A 112 2.77 15.81 -2.67
C TYR A 112 3.13 17.19 -3.22
N ASN A 113 4.31 17.27 -3.77
CA ASN A 113 4.85 18.44 -4.44
C ASN A 113 5.49 18.03 -5.78
N THR A 114 6.20 18.91 -6.42
CA THR A 114 6.84 18.64 -7.71
C THR A 114 7.96 17.60 -7.63
N LYS A 115 8.50 17.30 -6.44
CA LYS A 115 9.68 16.44 -6.25
C LYS A 115 9.38 15.14 -5.52
N SER A 116 8.38 15.14 -4.62
CA SER A 116 8.08 14.00 -3.75
C SER A 116 6.57 13.86 -3.47
N SER A 117 6.18 12.66 -3.12
CA SER A 117 4.85 12.31 -2.61
C SER A 117 5.04 11.50 -1.34
N GLN A 118 4.34 11.89 -0.27
CA GLN A 118 4.29 11.17 0.99
C GLN A 118 2.88 10.65 1.22
N LEU A 119 2.75 9.35 1.37
CA LEU A 119 1.48 8.66 1.60
C LEU A 119 1.47 8.02 2.98
N ASP A 120 0.41 8.33 3.74
CA ASP A 120 0.01 7.63 4.96
C ASP A 120 -1.32 6.91 4.67
N LEU A 121 -1.34 5.61 4.88
CA LEU A 121 -2.50 4.75 4.69
C LEU A 121 -2.74 3.93 5.96
N ASN A 122 -3.97 3.98 6.48
CA ASN A 122 -4.46 3.02 7.46
C ASN A 122 -5.72 2.37 6.88
N LEU A 123 -5.78 1.07 6.91
CA LEU A 123 -6.80 0.28 6.23
C LEU A 123 -7.15 -0.95 7.04
N GLN A 124 -8.44 -1.17 7.32
CA GLN A 124 -8.96 -2.48 7.71
C GLN A 124 -9.11 -3.34 6.46
N PHE A 125 -8.88 -4.63 6.59
CA PHE A 125 -8.90 -5.54 5.46
C PHE A 125 -9.41 -6.92 5.87
N ASP A 126 -10.39 -7.48 5.18
CA ASP A 126 -11.04 -8.75 5.54
C ASP A 126 -10.80 -9.89 4.55
N LYS A 127 -10.22 -9.62 3.37
CA LYS A 127 -10.00 -10.65 2.36
C LYS A 127 -8.83 -11.58 2.69
N ARG A 128 -8.86 -12.76 2.09
CA ARG A 128 -7.81 -13.77 2.20
C ARG A 128 -6.45 -13.20 1.80
N VAL A 129 -5.42 -13.53 2.58
CA VAL A 129 -4.01 -13.29 2.26
C VAL A 129 -3.23 -14.59 2.43
N ASP A 130 -2.41 -14.94 1.46
CA ASP A 130 -1.56 -16.12 1.48
C ASP A 130 -0.11 -15.70 1.23
N LEU A 131 0.73 -15.76 2.28
CA LEU A 131 2.16 -15.48 2.22
C LEU A 131 2.93 -16.80 2.21
N GLN A 132 3.03 -17.41 1.04
CA GLN A 132 3.58 -18.75 0.86
C GLN A 132 5.00 -18.92 1.41
N LEU A 133 5.85 -17.87 1.33
CA LEU A 133 7.25 -17.95 1.77
C LEU A 133 7.39 -18.25 3.27
N ILE A 134 6.48 -17.76 4.08
CA ILE A 134 6.47 -17.92 5.54
C ILE A 134 5.33 -18.84 6.01
N ASN A 135 4.70 -19.54 5.08
CA ASN A 135 3.57 -20.44 5.34
C ASN A 135 2.49 -19.80 6.22
N TYR A 136 2.18 -18.51 5.98
CA TYR A 136 1.13 -17.80 6.70
C TYR A 136 -0.10 -17.62 5.82
N PHE A 137 -1.26 -17.89 6.40
CA PHE A 137 -2.53 -17.81 5.74
C PHE A 137 -3.57 -17.10 6.61
N LYS A 138 -4.00 -15.91 6.17
CA LYS A 138 -5.15 -15.20 6.73
C LYS A 138 -6.43 -15.67 6.04
N LYS A 139 -7.40 -16.14 6.80
CA LYS A 139 -8.72 -16.56 6.28
C LYS A 139 -9.53 -15.36 5.79
N ASP A 140 -10.44 -15.62 4.86
CA ASP A 140 -11.44 -14.65 4.42
C ASP A 140 -12.39 -14.30 5.57
N GLY A 141 -12.86 -13.05 5.63
CA GLY A 141 -13.80 -12.58 6.65
C GLY A 141 -13.16 -12.16 7.99
N ILE A 142 -11.91 -12.54 8.29
CA ILE A 142 -11.19 -12.07 9.47
C ILE A 142 -10.62 -10.68 9.18
N ILE A 143 -10.82 -9.72 10.10
CA ILE A 143 -10.28 -8.37 9.93
C ILE A 143 -8.79 -8.34 10.28
N ALA A 144 -8.00 -7.77 9.39
CA ALA A 144 -6.64 -7.33 9.65
C ALA A 144 -6.53 -5.80 9.50
N ASN A 145 -5.57 -5.20 10.19
CA ASN A 145 -5.25 -3.78 10.07
C ASN A 145 -3.91 -3.64 9.34
N LEU A 146 -3.89 -2.81 8.31
CA LEU A 146 -2.69 -2.45 7.55
C LEU A 146 -2.42 -0.96 7.75
N SER A 147 -1.23 -0.63 8.23
CA SER A 147 -0.70 0.74 8.27
C SER A 147 0.52 0.83 7.37
N LEU A 148 0.58 1.87 6.56
CA LEU A 148 1.66 2.11 5.60
C LEU A 148 2.02 3.59 5.61
N ASN A 149 3.31 3.90 5.76
CA ASN A 149 3.86 5.23 5.49
C ASN A 149 4.98 5.10 4.47
N LEU A 150 4.86 5.79 3.36
CA LEU A 150 5.86 5.77 2.30
C LEU A 150 6.12 7.15 1.71
N GLU A 151 7.31 7.31 1.18
CA GLU A 151 7.75 8.47 0.43
C GLU A 151 8.26 8.06 -0.94
N LEU A 152 7.72 8.68 -1.98
CA LEU A 152 8.13 8.47 -3.36
C LEU A 152 8.87 9.71 -3.87
N GLN A 153 10.12 9.55 -4.31
CA GLN A 153 10.94 10.60 -4.93
C GLN A 153 11.49 10.09 -6.26
N LYS A 154 10.99 10.60 -7.38
CA LYS A 154 11.36 10.14 -8.73
C LYS A 154 11.27 8.61 -8.84
N GLU A 155 12.42 7.91 -8.93
CA GLU A 155 12.51 6.46 -9.04
C GLU A 155 12.80 5.75 -7.71
N ARG A 156 12.96 6.51 -6.61
CA ARG A 156 13.22 5.99 -5.27
C ARG A 156 11.93 5.92 -4.47
N LEU A 157 11.65 4.75 -3.94
CA LEU A 157 10.56 4.53 -2.99
C LEU A 157 11.18 4.22 -1.63
N LYS A 158 10.84 5.03 -0.64
CA LYS A 158 11.17 4.77 0.76
C LYS A 158 9.91 4.40 1.49
N ILE A 159 9.86 3.20 2.04
CA ILE A 159 8.82 2.78 2.97
C ILE A 159 9.36 3.04 4.37
N ASN A 160 8.79 4.01 5.07
CA ASN A 160 9.19 4.34 6.43
C ASN A 160 8.72 3.24 7.38
N HIS A 161 7.45 2.81 7.26
CA HIS A 161 6.93 1.64 7.95
C HIS A 161 5.79 0.98 7.18
N VAL A 162 5.68 -0.33 7.33
CA VAL A 162 4.49 -1.14 7.07
C VAL A 162 4.20 -1.93 8.32
N LYS A 163 2.94 -1.94 8.75
CA LYS A 163 2.49 -2.75 9.87
C LYS A 163 1.21 -3.47 9.48
N PHE A 164 1.23 -4.79 9.54
CA PHE A 164 0.08 -5.66 9.35
C PHE A 164 -0.21 -6.39 10.66
N ILE A 165 -1.46 -6.34 11.12
CA ILE A 165 -1.92 -6.99 12.35
C ILE A 165 -3.19 -7.77 12.06
N GLU A 166 -3.20 -9.05 12.42
CA GLU A 166 -4.37 -9.92 12.44
C GLU A 166 -4.33 -10.78 13.70
N GLY A 167 -5.20 -10.46 14.68
CA GLY A 167 -5.12 -11.07 16.01
C GLY A 167 -3.72 -10.90 16.62
N ASP A 168 -3.10 -12.02 16.98
CA ASP A 168 -1.73 -12.05 17.53
C ASP A 168 -0.64 -11.99 16.43
N THR A 169 -1.02 -12.18 15.17
CA THR A 169 -0.09 -12.07 14.03
C THR A 169 0.30 -10.63 13.78
N GLN A 170 1.61 -10.38 13.67
CA GLN A 170 2.18 -9.08 13.37
C GLN A 170 3.31 -9.22 12.35
N ILE A 171 3.26 -8.41 11.29
CA ILE A 171 4.32 -8.27 10.31
C ILE A 171 4.65 -6.78 10.20
N ASN A 172 5.89 -6.41 10.57
CA ASN A 172 6.34 -5.02 10.58
C ASN A 172 7.59 -4.88 9.72
N ALA A 173 7.60 -3.92 8.81
CA ALA A 173 8.79 -3.54 8.07
C ALA A 173 9.11 -2.07 8.29
N GLU A 174 10.40 -1.74 8.48
CA GLU A 174 10.87 -0.40 8.75
C GLU A 174 12.03 0.00 7.83
N ASN A 175 11.96 1.22 7.32
CA ASN A 175 13.01 1.83 6.52
C ASN A 175 13.47 0.93 5.35
N VAL A 176 12.50 0.53 4.51
CA VAL A 176 12.78 -0.19 3.26
C VAL A 176 13.04 0.82 2.16
N LEU A 177 14.18 0.73 1.53
CA LEU A 177 14.55 1.61 0.43
C LEU A 177 14.64 0.83 -0.88
N PHE A 178 13.88 1.28 -1.86
CA PHE A 178 13.93 0.78 -3.22
C PHE A 178 14.57 1.81 -4.14
N ASP A 179 15.38 1.34 -5.06
CA ASP A 179 15.87 2.09 -6.20
C ASP A 179 15.63 1.26 -7.46
N LYS A 180 14.93 1.83 -8.45
CA LYS A 180 14.55 1.15 -9.70
C LYS A 180 13.95 -0.25 -9.47
N ASN A 181 12.99 -0.35 -8.55
CA ASN A 181 12.29 -1.59 -8.16
C ASN A 181 13.17 -2.67 -7.49
N LYS A 182 14.38 -2.34 -7.04
CA LYS A 182 15.24 -3.23 -6.26
C LYS A 182 15.32 -2.76 -4.82
N ILE A 183 15.19 -3.67 -3.87
CA ILE A 183 15.44 -3.37 -2.46
C ILE A 183 16.95 -3.17 -2.30
N ILE A 184 17.37 -1.97 -1.91
CA ILE A 184 18.78 -1.64 -1.66
C ILE A 184 19.10 -1.60 -0.17
N ASN A 185 18.08 -1.35 0.67
CA ASN A 185 18.21 -1.37 2.11
C ASN A 185 16.89 -1.80 2.76
N LEU A 186 17.00 -2.52 3.88
CA LEU A 186 15.90 -2.89 4.77
C LEU A 186 16.46 -2.88 6.21
N LYS A 187 16.03 -1.91 7.01
CA LYS A 187 16.53 -1.80 8.38
C LYS A 187 16.05 -2.95 9.23
N ASN A 188 14.77 -3.22 9.18
CA ASN A 188 14.14 -4.30 9.93
C ASN A 188 12.86 -4.79 9.25
N LEU A 189 12.70 -6.10 9.17
CA LEU A 189 11.44 -6.79 8.91
C LEU A 189 11.23 -7.77 10.06
N SER A 190 10.23 -7.54 10.89
CA SER A 190 9.86 -8.43 12.00
C SER A 190 8.59 -9.19 11.63
N ILE A 191 8.62 -10.50 11.78
CA ILE A 191 7.53 -11.41 11.43
C ILE A 191 7.22 -12.26 12.65
N LYS A 192 6.01 -12.12 13.15
CA LYS A 192 5.44 -13.00 14.16
C LYS A 192 4.08 -13.45 13.69
N THR A 193 3.95 -14.73 13.32
CA THR A 193 2.71 -15.28 12.76
C THR A 193 2.25 -16.52 13.47
N TYR A 194 0.93 -16.71 13.44
CA TYR A 194 0.27 -17.85 14.05
C TYR A 194 -0.59 -18.58 13.03
N ASN A 195 -0.56 -19.91 13.04
CA ASN A 195 -1.46 -20.77 12.30
C ASN A 195 -2.26 -21.61 13.29
N ASN A 196 -3.61 -21.48 13.27
CA ASN A 196 -4.49 -22.18 14.22
C ASN A 196 -4.04 -22.00 15.70
N SER A 197 -3.77 -20.75 16.09
CA SER A 197 -3.31 -20.36 17.44
C SER A 197 -1.94 -20.89 17.85
N LYS A 198 -1.20 -21.56 16.96
CA LYS A 198 0.19 -21.99 17.21
C LYS A 198 1.13 -21.00 16.52
N LEU A 199 2.16 -20.56 17.26
CA LEU A 199 3.25 -19.77 16.70
C LEU A 199 3.94 -20.58 15.60
N ASN A 200 4.01 -20.03 14.38
CA ASN A 200 4.72 -20.69 13.27
C ASN A 200 5.93 -19.89 12.78
N ASN A 201 5.94 -18.60 12.99
CA ASN A 201 7.12 -17.76 12.72
C ASN A 201 7.31 -16.73 13.81
N ASP A 202 8.56 -16.55 14.22
CA ASP A 202 9.01 -15.46 15.12
C ASP A 202 10.46 -15.13 14.77
N PHE A 203 10.65 -14.21 13.83
CA PHE A 203 11.98 -13.82 13.37
C PHE A 203 12.04 -12.39 12.86
N SER A 204 13.25 -11.89 12.72
CA SER A 204 13.57 -10.62 12.09
C SER A 204 14.57 -10.78 10.94
N LEU A 205 14.46 -9.92 9.95
CA LEU A 205 15.36 -9.85 8.81
C LEU A 205 15.83 -8.41 8.60
N SER A 206 17.11 -8.23 8.36
CA SER A 206 17.67 -6.95 7.94
C SER A 206 18.58 -7.11 6.73
N LEU A 207 18.62 -6.09 5.87
CA LEU A 207 19.41 -6.04 4.67
C LEU A 207 20.30 -4.80 4.67
N GLY A 208 21.59 -5.01 4.87
CA GLY A 208 22.64 -4.00 4.80
C GLY A 208 23.80 -4.48 3.95
N LYS A 209 25.03 -4.45 4.50
CA LYS A 209 26.20 -5.09 3.90
C LYS A 209 26.03 -6.60 3.78
N LYS A 210 25.36 -7.21 4.75
CA LYS A 210 24.96 -8.62 4.80
C LYS A 210 23.46 -8.71 4.99
N ILE A 211 22.87 -9.85 4.67
CA ILE A 211 21.52 -10.22 5.07
C ILE A 211 21.64 -10.91 6.43
N LYS A 212 20.92 -10.40 7.44
CA LYS A 212 20.87 -11.03 8.75
C LYS A 212 19.45 -11.50 9.02
N ILE A 213 19.31 -12.76 9.42
CA ILE A 213 18.02 -13.36 9.78
C ILE A 213 18.22 -13.98 11.16
N LYS A 214 17.41 -13.54 12.15
CA LYS A 214 17.49 -14.03 13.51
C LYS A 214 16.09 -14.27 14.07
N GLY A 215 15.89 -15.35 14.78
CA GLY A 215 14.61 -15.64 15.38
C GLY A 215 14.58 -16.90 16.22
N SER A 216 13.45 -17.10 16.89
CA SER A 216 13.18 -18.31 17.65
C SER A 216 12.63 -19.42 16.76
N GLN A 217 11.86 -19.06 15.72
CA GLN A 217 11.14 -20.03 14.88
C GLN A 217 10.90 -19.53 13.46
N PHE A 218 11.03 -20.44 12.49
CA PHE A 218 10.71 -20.22 11.09
C PHE A 218 10.04 -21.45 10.48
N ASP A 219 8.86 -21.28 9.90
CA ASP A 219 8.15 -22.33 9.16
C ASP A 219 8.66 -22.43 7.72
N ALA A 220 9.58 -23.34 7.47
CA ALA A 220 10.21 -23.60 6.18
C ALA A 220 9.40 -24.54 5.27
N THR A 221 8.20 -24.99 5.64
CA THR A 221 7.41 -26.02 4.93
C THR A 221 7.29 -25.77 3.43
N ASN A 222 7.12 -24.52 3.02
CA ASN A 222 6.96 -24.16 1.61
C ASN A 222 8.28 -23.76 0.91
N LEU A 223 9.37 -23.59 1.65
CA LEU A 223 10.63 -23.09 1.11
C LEU A 223 11.21 -23.98 -0.01
N PRO A 224 11.24 -25.32 0.11
CA PRO A 224 11.73 -26.19 -0.97
C PRO A 224 10.94 -26.05 -2.26
N LYS A 225 9.60 -25.93 -2.16
CA LYS A 225 8.71 -25.75 -3.33
C LYS A 225 8.97 -24.41 -4.04
N ILE A 226 9.29 -23.36 -3.28
CA ILE A 226 9.56 -22.01 -3.82
C ILE A 226 10.93 -21.99 -4.49
N LEU A 227 11.95 -22.60 -3.88
CA LEU A 227 13.30 -22.66 -4.43
C LEU A 227 13.38 -23.51 -5.70
N ASN A 228 12.58 -24.60 -5.77
CA ASN A 228 12.52 -25.49 -6.93
C ASN A 228 11.73 -24.91 -8.12
N LYS A 229 10.87 -23.91 -7.91
CA LYS A 229 10.26 -23.17 -9.01
C LYS A 229 11.35 -22.38 -9.72
N ARG A 230 11.88 -22.93 -10.83
CA ARG A 230 12.90 -22.32 -11.71
C ARG A 230 12.36 -21.10 -12.47
N ASP A 231 11.66 -20.20 -11.83
CA ASP A 231 11.30 -18.94 -12.42
C ASP A 231 12.52 -18.02 -12.48
N ARG A 232 13.12 -17.92 -13.68
CA ARG A 232 14.29 -17.08 -14.01
C ARG A 232 14.13 -15.58 -13.68
N LYS A 233 12.98 -15.19 -13.12
CA LYS A 233 12.67 -13.81 -12.69
C LYS A 233 12.76 -13.57 -11.18
N ASN A 234 13.17 -14.55 -10.39
CA ASN A 234 13.29 -14.37 -8.95
C ASN A 234 14.40 -13.36 -8.62
N SER A 235 14.01 -12.25 -8.02
CA SER A 235 14.92 -11.17 -7.58
C SER A 235 16.00 -11.64 -6.61
N PHE A 236 15.82 -12.78 -5.95
CA PHE A 236 16.78 -13.40 -5.04
C PHE A 236 17.98 -14.03 -5.74
N SER A 237 17.85 -14.50 -6.97
CA SER A 237 18.94 -15.18 -7.70
C SER A 237 20.11 -14.25 -8.09
N LYS A 238 19.96 -12.93 -7.90
CA LYS A 238 20.97 -11.91 -8.20
C LYS A 238 21.57 -11.25 -6.95
N MET A 239 21.24 -11.72 -5.75
CA MET A 239 21.80 -11.19 -4.50
C MET A 239 23.09 -11.92 -4.16
N SER A 240 24.23 -11.37 -4.55
CA SER A 240 25.57 -11.83 -4.13
C SER A 240 25.95 -11.28 -2.75
N LYS A 241 25.08 -11.45 -1.74
CA LYS A 241 25.37 -11.00 -0.37
C LYS A 241 25.52 -12.19 0.57
N ASN A 242 26.44 -12.09 1.51
CA ASN A 242 26.55 -13.06 2.60
C ASN A 242 25.28 -13.03 3.44
N ILE A 243 24.80 -14.20 3.83
CA ILE A 243 23.61 -14.40 4.65
C ILE A 243 24.06 -14.99 5.98
N ASP A 244 23.75 -14.31 7.07
CA ASP A 244 23.96 -14.80 8.42
C ASP A 244 22.57 -15.23 8.96
N ILE A 245 22.42 -16.50 9.34
CA ILE A 245 21.15 -17.08 9.80
C ILE A 245 21.36 -17.68 11.20
N GLU A 246 20.47 -17.31 12.13
CA GLU A 246 20.47 -17.79 13.50
C GLU A 246 19.02 -18.05 13.95
N PHE A 247 18.67 -19.33 14.11
CA PHE A 247 17.36 -19.78 14.60
C PHE A 247 17.46 -20.73 15.76
N GLY A 248 16.50 -20.65 16.70
CA GLY A 248 16.31 -21.63 17.76
C GLY A 248 15.66 -22.92 17.25
N SER A 249 14.73 -22.80 16.27
CA SER A 249 14.09 -23.94 15.59
C SER A 249 13.68 -23.56 14.15
N ILE A 250 13.67 -24.56 13.27
CA ILE A 250 13.25 -24.43 11.87
C ILE A 250 12.25 -25.55 11.57
#